data_b0100c06bcfb8f52d013ac1cff80109e
#
_entry.id   b0100c06bcfb8f52d013ac1cff80109e
#
_cell.length_a   1.000
_cell.length_b   1.000
_cell.length_c   1.000
_cell.angle_alpha   90.00
_cell.angle_beta   90.00
_cell.angle_gamma   90.00
#
_symmetry.space_group_name_H-M   'P 1'
#
loop_
_entity.id
_entity.type
_entity.pdbx_description
1 polymer ?
#
loop_
_entity_poly.entity_id
_entity_poly.type
_entity_poly.pdbx_seq_one_letter_code
_entity_poly.pdbx_strand_id
1 'polypeptide(L)'
;EEGKTMGKSINRSVWIRVACALLAVLLFSVMITISIIRMDRAQTANEKATTLLTRCHQAETAHYKWASNLSNALYAGAEFTGSTTPDTCVLGQWIYGPADTDDAAILKLRSEMEPLHKELHESAVYVLDLLKTDPQQARSYYQNEIQSNLTVLVSKLDQVVSLLGDAKTASEAKMQSIISIMHGTSIVGLSLALIALISLVMYVLNYVVKPILIITENSKPLNEGRLDLDLHYTSQNELGRLANDLEQSMARINRYVEDINRIMAQFSEGNFDVRTSTTFIGDFRSIETSINSFTANMTQSFAKIRRAEQQVSSNAEQLSGGAQTLAQGATEQA
;
A
#
# COMPACT_ATOMS: atom_id res chain seq x y z
N GLU A 1 34.92 -19.20 18.85
CA GLU A 1 34.08 -18.06 18.35
C GLU A 1 33.22 -18.54 17.18
N GLU A 2 32.16 -19.27 17.50
CA GLU A 2 31.12 -19.60 16.51
C GLU A 2 30.28 -18.36 16.27
N GLY A 3 30.46 -17.80 15.08
CA GLY A 3 29.63 -16.71 14.58
C GLY A 3 28.16 -17.12 14.57
N LYS A 4 27.42 -16.64 15.55
CA LYS A 4 25.97 -16.72 15.66
C LYS A 4 25.38 -16.00 14.44
N THR A 5 25.15 -16.70 13.33
CA THR A 5 24.31 -16.21 12.24
C THR A 5 22.91 -16.11 12.82
N MET A 6 22.57 -14.92 13.31
CA MET A 6 21.21 -14.60 13.77
C MET A 6 20.25 -14.91 12.61
N GLY A 7 19.50 -15.98 12.73
CA GLY A 7 18.43 -16.31 11.78
C GLY A 7 17.51 -15.11 11.63
N LYS A 8 17.23 -14.74 10.36
CA LYS A 8 16.37 -13.57 10.08
C LYS A 8 14.99 -13.84 10.65
N SER A 9 14.59 -13.05 11.64
CA SER A 9 13.23 -13.09 12.20
C SER A 9 12.19 -13.00 11.07
N ILE A 10 11.22 -13.88 11.08
CA ILE A 10 10.08 -13.89 10.14
C ILE A 10 9.39 -12.54 10.19
N ASN A 11 9.11 -12.04 11.39
CA ASN A 11 8.47 -10.77 11.63
C ASN A 11 9.20 -9.62 10.92
N ARG A 12 10.52 -9.48 11.11
CA ARG A 12 11.32 -8.45 10.44
C ARG A 12 11.28 -8.58 8.91
N SER A 13 11.37 -9.81 8.40
CA SER A 13 11.37 -10.06 6.96
C SER A 13 10.03 -9.76 6.31
N VAL A 14 8.92 -10.06 6.98
CA VAL A 14 7.55 -9.71 6.53
C VAL A 14 7.37 -8.20 6.53
N TRP A 15 7.73 -7.50 7.63
CA TRP A 15 7.59 -6.04 7.71
C TRP A 15 8.39 -5.30 6.65
N ILE A 16 9.63 -5.75 6.34
CA ILE A 16 10.43 -5.15 5.28
C ILE A 16 9.71 -5.29 3.92
N ARG A 17 9.17 -6.47 3.60
CA ARG A 17 8.46 -6.70 2.33
C ARG A 17 7.16 -5.90 2.23
N VAL A 18 6.40 -5.84 3.31
CA VAL A 18 5.19 -5.00 3.40
C VAL A 18 5.55 -3.52 3.24
N ALA A 19 6.57 -3.03 3.93
CA ALA A 19 7.02 -1.65 3.82
C ALA A 19 7.49 -1.31 2.39
N CYS A 20 8.25 -2.21 1.73
CA CYS A 20 8.66 -2.03 0.34
C CYS A 20 7.45 -1.98 -0.61
N ALA A 21 6.46 -2.85 -0.42
CA ALA A 21 5.25 -2.85 -1.24
C ALA A 21 4.42 -1.57 -1.05
N LEU A 22 4.23 -1.13 0.19
CA LEU A 22 3.53 0.12 0.49
C LEU A 22 4.25 1.34 -0.06
N LEU A 23 5.58 1.39 0.04
CA LEU A 23 6.40 2.47 -0.52
C LEU A 23 6.27 2.53 -2.05
N ALA A 24 6.30 1.37 -2.73
CA ALA A 24 6.12 1.31 -4.18
C ALA A 24 4.75 1.85 -4.61
N VAL A 25 3.67 1.48 -3.92
CA VAL A 25 2.31 1.97 -4.19
C VAL A 25 2.21 3.48 -3.93
N LEU A 26 2.82 3.98 -2.86
CA LEU A 26 2.81 5.40 -2.51
C LEU A 26 3.56 6.23 -3.58
N LEU A 27 4.75 5.80 -3.99
CA LEU A 27 5.52 6.47 -5.05
C LEU A 27 4.74 6.48 -6.37
N PHE A 28 4.10 5.38 -6.73
CA PHE A 28 3.25 5.28 -7.91
C PHE A 28 2.07 6.25 -7.84
N SER A 29 1.38 6.33 -6.71
CA SER A 29 0.27 7.27 -6.49
C SER A 29 0.71 8.73 -6.64
N VAL A 30 1.86 9.10 -6.05
CA VAL A 30 2.41 10.45 -6.17
C VAL A 30 2.76 10.78 -7.62
N MET A 31 3.37 9.86 -8.36
CA MET A 31 3.70 10.07 -9.79
C MET A 31 2.45 10.29 -10.65
N ILE A 32 1.40 9.49 -10.45
CA ILE A 32 0.12 9.67 -11.16
C ILE A 32 -0.48 11.03 -10.83
N THR A 33 -0.53 11.42 -9.57
CA THR A 33 -1.07 12.72 -9.15
C THR A 33 -0.34 13.89 -9.83
N ILE A 34 1.00 13.84 -9.86
CA ILE A 34 1.81 14.86 -10.54
C ILE A 34 1.49 14.89 -12.05
N SER A 35 1.31 13.72 -12.67
CA SER A 35 0.99 13.62 -14.10
C SER A 35 -0.39 14.20 -14.42
N ILE A 36 -1.38 13.95 -13.58
CA ILE A 36 -2.74 14.52 -13.70
C ILE A 36 -2.69 16.04 -13.61
N ILE A 37 -1.98 16.61 -12.63
CA ILE A 37 -1.84 18.07 -12.48
C ILE A 37 -1.15 18.70 -13.70
N ARG A 38 -0.15 18.05 -14.28
CA ARG A 38 0.52 18.51 -15.50
C ARG A 38 -0.39 18.45 -16.71
N MET A 39 -1.20 17.41 -16.81
CA MET A 39 -2.17 17.22 -17.89
C MET A 39 -3.25 18.31 -17.84
N ASP A 40 -3.82 18.55 -16.66
CA ASP A 40 -4.84 19.59 -16.45
C ASP A 40 -4.33 20.97 -16.85
N ARG A 41 -3.09 21.32 -16.48
CA ARG A 41 -2.47 22.58 -16.88
C ARG A 41 -2.27 22.68 -18.41
N ALA A 42 -1.84 21.60 -19.05
CA ALA A 42 -1.66 21.57 -20.49
C ALA A 42 -3.00 21.66 -21.23
N GLN A 43 -4.02 21.00 -20.75
CA GLN A 43 -5.38 21.07 -21.29
C GLN A 43 -5.95 22.48 -21.16
N THR A 44 -5.87 23.10 -19.99
CA THR A 44 -6.32 24.48 -19.77
C THR A 44 -5.63 25.46 -20.71
N ALA A 45 -4.31 25.31 -20.92
CA ALA A 45 -3.57 26.15 -21.88
C ALA A 45 -4.06 25.94 -23.31
N ASN A 46 -4.31 24.69 -23.71
CA ASN A 46 -4.84 24.36 -25.04
C ASN A 46 -6.25 24.91 -25.28
N GLU A 47 -7.12 24.83 -24.29
CA GLU A 47 -8.49 25.39 -24.36
C GLU A 47 -8.47 26.91 -24.50
N LYS A 48 -7.64 27.62 -23.73
CA LYS A 48 -7.47 29.08 -23.85
C LYS A 48 -6.98 29.46 -25.26
N ALA A 49 -5.93 28.78 -25.75
CA ALA A 49 -5.41 29.05 -27.08
C ALA A 49 -6.45 28.77 -28.18
N THR A 50 -7.19 27.67 -28.09
CA THR A 50 -8.24 27.30 -29.05
C THR A 50 -9.41 28.29 -29.05
N THR A 51 -9.84 28.74 -27.86
CA THR A 51 -10.92 29.72 -27.73
C THR A 51 -10.52 31.05 -28.33
N LEU A 52 -9.30 31.52 -28.04
CA LEU A 52 -8.82 32.79 -28.62
C LEU A 52 -8.61 32.68 -30.13
N LEU A 53 -8.06 31.56 -30.62
CA LEU A 53 -7.89 31.27 -32.04
C LEU A 53 -9.24 31.33 -32.78
N THR A 54 -10.28 30.70 -32.23
CA THR A 54 -11.62 30.72 -32.79
C THR A 54 -12.19 32.16 -32.85
N ARG A 55 -11.97 32.95 -31.80
CA ARG A 55 -12.38 34.37 -31.74
C ARG A 55 -11.65 35.21 -32.79
N CYS A 56 -10.35 34.96 -33.01
CA CYS A 56 -9.57 35.66 -34.04
C CYS A 56 -10.12 35.37 -35.47
N HIS A 57 -10.38 34.12 -35.80
CA HIS A 57 -10.98 33.75 -37.09
C HIS A 57 -12.39 34.34 -37.29
N GLN A 58 -13.20 34.38 -36.22
CA GLN A 58 -14.52 35.04 -36.27
C GLN A 58 -14.36 36.53 -36.48
N ALA A 59 -13.40 37.18 -35.85
CA ALA A 59 -13.10 38.59 -36.02
C ALA A 59 -12.65 38.91 -37.45
N GLU A 60 -11.75 38.12 -38.01
CA GLU A 60 -11.31 38.25 -39.40
C GLU A 60 -12.47 38.16 -40.36
N THR A 61 -13.27 37.10 -40.28
CA THR A 61 -14.44 36.89 -41.13
C THR A 61 -15.44 38.03 -40.98
N ALA A 62 -15.68 38.52 -39.78
CA ALA A 62 -16.60 39.61 -39.50
C ALA A 62 -16.11 40.93 -40.14
N HIS A 63 -14.82 41.23 -40.14
CA HIS A 63 -14.28 42.46 -40.71
C HIS A 63 -14.25 42.41 -42.24
N TYR A 64 -13.99 41.27 -42.88
CA TYR A 64 -14.19 41.11 -44.30
C TYR A 64 -15.66 41.32 -44.74
N LYS A 65 -16.62 40.76 -43.99
CA LYS A 65 -18.05 41.00 -44.22
C LYS A 65 -18.43 42.46 -44.01
N TRP A 66 -17.88 43.11 -42.98
CA TRP A 66 -18.07 44.51 -42.69
C TRP A 66 -17.58 45.38 -43.85
N ALA A 67 -16.35 45.14 -44.36
CA ALA A 67 -15.80 45.87 -45.50
C ALA A 67 -16.58 45.64 -46.80
N SER A 68 -17.00 44.39 -47.05
CA SER A 68 -17.88 44.06 -48.19
C SER A 68 -19.21 44.80 -48.11
N ASN A 69 -19.79 44.86 -46.92
CA ASN A 69 -21.05 45.57 -46.67
C ASN A 69 -20.92 47.10 -46.93
N LEU A 70 -19.79 47.67 -46.44
CA LEU A 70 -19.46 49.06 -46.69
C LEU A 70 -19.23 49.34 -48.21
N SER A 71 -18.53 48.44 -48.89
CA SER A 71 -18.36 48.51 -50.36
C SER A 71 -19.69 48.47 -51.09
N ASN A 72 -20.63 47.61 -50.71
CA ASN A 72 -21.93 47.54 -51.30
C ASN A 72 -22.73 48.83 -51.09
N ALA A 73 -22.60 49.50 -49.96
CA ALA A 73 -23.20 50.81 -49.73
C ALA A 73 -22.62 51.86 -50.66
N LEU A 74 -21.28 51.86 -50.89
CA LEU A 74 -20.61 52.87 -51.73
C LEU A 74 -20.78 52.66 -53.23
N TYR A 75 -20.94 51.44 -53.70
CA TYR A 75 -20.95 51.13 -55.14
C TYR A 75 -22.35 50.69 -55.66
N ALA A 76 -23.12 50.03 -54.81
CA ALA A 76 -24.44 49.50 -55.21
C ALA A 76 -25.62 50.22 -54.55
N GLY A 77 -25.35 51.20 -53.69
CA GLY A 77 -26.43 51.95 -52.99
C GLY A 77 -27.21 51.15 -51.97
N ALA A 78 -26.62 50.04 -51.47
CA ALA A 78 -27.21 49.26 -50.40
C ALA A 78 -27.11 50.01 -49.05
N GLU A 79 -27.99 49.68 -48.11
CA GLU A 79 -27.90 50.19 -46.76
C GLU A 79 -26.68 49.55 -46.02
N PHE A 80 -25.84 50.35 -45.35
CA PHE A 80 -24.76 49.87 -44.53
C PHE A 80 -25.32 49.39 -43.19
N THR A 81 -25.22 48.09 -42.94
CA THR A 81 -25.69 47.41 -41.68
C THR A 81 -24.56 47.04 -40.74
N GLY A 82 -23.32 47.40 -41.07
CA GLY A 82 -22.16 47.15 -40.23
C GLY A 82 -22.09 48.07 -39.01
N SER A 83 -21.47 47.60 -37.90
CA SER A 83 -21.23 48.45 -36.75
C SER A 83 -20.22 49.54 -37.06
N THR A 84 -20.50 50.75 -36.59
CA THR A 84 -19.59 51.89 -36.62
C THR A 84 -18.89 52.12 -35.30
N THR A 85 -19.27 51.40 -34.26
CA THR A 85 -18.65 51.45 -32.91
C THR A 85 -17.64 50.32 -32.75
N PRO A 86 -16.37 50.63 -32.42
CA PRO A 86 -15.29 49.63 -32.40
C PRO A 86 -15.41 48.61 -31.26
N ASP A 87 -16.04 48.93 -30.15
CA ASP A 87 -16.16 48.08 -28.95
C ASP A 87 -17.23 46.98 -29.06
N THR A 88 -18.17 47.13 -30.01
CA THR A 88 -19.32 46.20 -30.15
C THR A 88 -19.03 44.99 -31.04
N CYS A 89 -18.01 45.02 -31.88
CA CYS A 89 -17.65 43.91 -32.74
C CYS A 89 -16.81 42.84 -31.99
N VAL A 90 -16.70 41.65 -32.59
CA VAL A 90 -15.99 40.51 -31.98
C VAL A 90 -14.53 40.84 -31.66
N LEU A 91 -13.82 41.56 -32.54
CA LEU A 91 -12.45 41.98 -32.31
C LEU A 91 -12.39 43.05 -31.21
N GLY A 92 -13.31 44.02 -31.20
CA GLY A 92 -13.37 45.05 -30.18
C GLY A 92 -13.62 44.49 -28.79
N GLN A 93 -14.52 43.53 -28.68
CA GLN A 93 -14.73 42.83 -27.41
C GLN A 93 -13.47 42.18 -26.88
N TRP A 94 -12.55 41.75 -27.74
CA TRP A 94 -11.25 41.21 -27.30
C TRP A 94 -10.24 42.32 -27.06
N ILE A 95 -10.19 43.36 -27.92
CA ILE A 95 -9.25 44.47 -27.77
C ILE A 95 -9.54 45.29 -26.50
N TYR A 96 -10.79 45.54 -26.18
CA TYR A 96 -11.18 46.37 -25.02
C TYR A 96 -11.57 45.55 -23.76
N GLY A 97 -11.71 44.22 -23.92
CA GLY A 97 -12.06 43.30 -22.84
C GLY A 97 -10.85 42.60 -22.20
N PRO A 98 -11.07 41.47 -21.53
CA PRO A 98 -9.99 40.62 -21.01
C PRO A 98 -9.10 40.08 -22.15
N ALA A 99 -7.79 40.05 -21.91
CA ALA A 99 -6.86 39.62 -22.96
C ALA A 99 -6.90 38.10 -23.19
N ASP A 100 -7.29 37.32 -22.20
CA ASP A 100 -7.38 35.83 -22.18
C ASP A 100 -6.05 35.13 -22.51
N THR A 101 -4.95 35.85 -22.46
CA THR A 101 -3.58 35.35 -22.68
C THR A 101 -2.55 36.18 -21.89
N ASP A 102 -1.46 35.51 -21.52
CA ASP A 102 -0.28 36.12 -20.89
C ASP A 102 0.90 36.21 -21.88
N ASP A 103 0.71 35.85 -23.15
CA ASP A 103 1.75 35.88 -24.17
C ASP A 103 2.07 37.35 -24.56
N ALA A 104 3.31 37.77 -24.32
CA ALA A 104 3.78 39.12 -24.53
C ALA A 104 3.73 39.56 -26.01
N ALA A 105 3.92 38.62 -26.96
CA ALA A 105 3.87 38.93 -28.40
C ALA A 105 2.40 39.17 -28.82
N ILE A 106 1.47 38.36 -28.33
CA ILE A 106 0.05 38.52 -28.58
C ILE A 106 -0.48 39.83 -27.96
N LEU A 107 -0.08 40.11 -26.71
CA LEU A 107 -0.46 41.37 -26.04
C LEU A 107 0.07 42.60 -26.77
N LYS A 108 1.28 42.55 -27.34
CA LYS A 108 1.84 43.59 -28.15
C LYS A 108 1.04 43.78 -29.44
N LEU A 109 0.75 42.70 -30.18
CA LEU A 109 -0.08 42.79 -31.41
C LEU A 109 -1.48 43.33 -31.12
N ARG A 110 -2.08 42.92 -30.00
CA ARG A 110 -3.39 43.46 -29.55
C ARG A 110 -3.33 44.97 -29.34
N SER A 111 -2.30 45.49 -28.69
CA SER A 111 -2.08 46.93 -28.48
C SER A 111 -1.85 47.70 -29.81
N GLU A 112 -1.15 47.08 -30.75
CA GLU A 112 -0.90 47.66 -32.06
C GLU A 112 -2.16 47.63 -32.97
N MET A 113 -3.08 46.69 -32.75
CA MET A 113 -4.35 46.62 -33.49
C MET A 113 -5.39 47.64 -33.00
N GLU A 114 -5.32 48.06 -31.74
CA GLU A 114 -6.31 48.97 -31.15
C GLU A 114 -6.50 50.25 -31.95
N PRO A 115 -5.48 51.11 -32.28
CA PRO A 115 -5.66 52.30 -33.04
C PRO A 115 -6.14 52.05 -34.48
N LEU A 116 -5.64 50.98 -35.13
CA LEU A 116 -6.07 50.60 -36.47
C LEU A 116 -7.56 50.21 -36.53
N HIS A 117 -7.97 49.43 -35.54
CA HIS A 117 -9.36 48.97 -35.43
C HIS A 117 -10.33 50.13 -35.14
N LYS A 118 -9.94 51.04 -34.24
CA LYS A 118 -10.72 52.27 -33.96
C LYS A 118 -10.87 53.13 -35.20
N GLU A 119 -9.77 53.43 -35.88
CA GLU A 119 -9.73 54.21 -37.11
C GLU A 119 -10.58 53.56 -38.22
N LEU A 120 -10.54 52.22 -38.36
CA LEU A 120 -11.36 51.51 -39.34
C LEU A 120 -12.85 51.76 -39.14
N HIS A 121 -13.36 51.67 -37.91
CA HIS A 121 -14.78 51.93 -37.62
C HIS A 121 -15.17 53.41 -37.74
N GLU A 122 -14.29 54.32 -37.30
CA GLU A 122 -14.52 55.78 -37.44
C GLU A 122 -14.53 56.22 -38.90
N SER A 123 -13.66 55.65 -39.73
CA SER A 123 -13.57 55.92 -41.18
C SER A 123 -14.86 55.50 -41.91
N ALA A 124 -15.62 54.51 -41.44
CA ALA A 124 -16.92 54.18 -42.02
C ALA A 124 -17.91 55.27 -41.82
N VAL A 125 -17.95 55.92 -40.66
CA VAL A 125 -18.83 57.06 -40.42
C VAL A 125 -18.51 58.23 -41.40
N TYR A 126 -17.20 58.55 -41.51
CA TYR A 126 -16.72 59.58 -42.38
C TYR A 126 -17.05 59.32 -43.87
N VAL A 127 -16.78 58.08 -44.35
CA VAL A 127 -17.01 57.77 -45.77
C VAL A 127 -18.49 57.68 -46.11
N LEU A 128 -19.35 57.24 -45.19
CA LEU A 128 -20.84 57.27 -45.41
C LEU A 128 -21.42 58.68 -45.42
N ASP A 129 -20.83 59.60 -44.68
CA ASP A 129 -21.25 61.01 -44.76
C ASP A 129 -20.69 61.67 -46.02
N LEU A 130 -19.46 61.41 -46.41
CA LEU A 130 -18.88 61.87 -47.66
C LEU A 130 -19.64 61.35 -48.89
N LEU A 131 -20.20 60.15 -48.85
CA LEU A 131 -20.99 59.55 -49.90
C LEU A 131 -22.19 60.40 -50.27
N LYS A 132 -22.77 61.17 -49.32
CA LYS A 132 -23.92 62.06 -49.56
C LYS A 132 -23.57 63.35 -50.36
N THR A 133 -22.29 63.76 -50.24
CA THR A 133 -21.82 65.06 -50.85
C THR A 133 -20.90 64.83 -52.04
N ASP A 134 -19.95 63.88 -51.96
CA ASP A 134 -19.04 63.53 -53.05
C ASP A 134 -18.81 62.01 -53.13
N PRO A 135 -19.65 61.31 -53.92
CA PRO A 135 -19.52 59.85 -54.05
C PRO A 135 -18.18 59.36 -54.65
N GLN A 136 -17.56 60.20 -55.49
CA GLN A 136 -16.29 59.83 -56.11
C GLN A 136 -15.15 59.87 -55.08
N GLN A 137 -15.11 60.89 -54.26
CA GLN A 137 -14.13 61.04 -53.19
C GLN A 137 -14.36 59.95 -52.10
N ALA A 138 -15.60 59.61 -51.77
CA ALA A 138 -15.95 58.55 -50.86
C ALA A 138 -15.38 57.18 -51.31
N ARG A 139 -15.54 56.86 -52.62
CA ARG A 139 -14.99 55.60 -53.17
C ARG A 139 -13.48 55.59 -53.17
N SER A 140 -12.82 56.70 -53.49
CA SER A 140 -11.37 56.86 -53.47
C SER A 140 -10.83 56.70 -52.05
N TYR A 141 -11.46 57.26 -51.02
CA TYR A 141 -11.12 57.17 -49.67
C TYR A 141 -11.25 55.68 -49.15
N TYR A 142 -12.35 55.04 -49.54
CA TYR A 142 -12.50 53.59 -49.19
C TYR A 142 -11.38 52.76 -49.79
N GLN A 143 -11.00 52.93 -51.03
CA GLN A 143 -9.99 52.14 -51.70
C GLN A 143 -8.57 52.40 -51.13
N ASN A 144 -8.23 53.63 -50.83
CA ASN A 144 -6.87 53.99 -50.43
C ASN A 144 -6.63 53.86 -48.90
N GLU A 145 -7.60 54.26 -48.11
CA GLU A 145 -7.45 54.37 -46.66
C GLU A 145 -8.11 53.17 -45.94
N ILE A 146 -9.38 52.89 -46.20
CA ILE A 146 -10.13 51.86 -45.45
C ILE A 146 -9.61 50.46 -45.81
N GLN A 147 -9.40 50.17 -47.11
CA GLN A 147 -8.87 48.84 -47.51
C GLN A 147 -7.43 48.66 -47.07
N SER A 148 -6.61 49.71 -47.09
CA SER A 148 -5.21 49.67 -46.61
C SER A 148 -5.18 49.37 -45.10
N ASN A 149 -5.94 50.11 -44.31
CA ASN A 149 -6.06 49.92 -42.87
C ASN A 149 -6.57 48.49 -42.52
N LEU A 150 -7.63 48.03 -43.19
CA LEU A 150 -8.13 46.67 -43.03
C LEU A 150 -7.06 45.61 -43.33
N THR A 151 -6.29 45.81 -44.41
CA THR A 151 -5.20 44.86 -44.77
C THR A 151 -4.15 44.77 -43.68
N VAL A 152 -3.73 45.91 -43.11
CA VAL A 152 -2.78 45.93 -42.00
C VAL A 152 -3.34 45.31 -40.74
N LEU A 153 -4.62 45.60 -40.41
CA LEU A 153 -5.32 45.04 -39.26
C LEU A 153 -5.41 43.52 -39.35
N VAL A 154 -5.85 43.00 -40.51
CA VAL A 154 -5.97 41.56 -40.77
C VAL A 154 -4.61 40.88 -40.72
N SER A 155 -3.56 41.48 -41.30
CA SER A 155 -2.17 40.96 -41.25
C SER A 155 -1.67 40.80 -39.79
N LYS A 156 -2.01 41.74 -38.90
CA LYS A 156 -1.67 41.60 -37.46
C LYS A 156 -2.51 40.52 -36.79
N LEU A 157 -3.77 40.35 -37.16
CA LEU A 157 -4.64 39.28 -36.67
C LEU A 157 -4.13 37.92 -37.12
N ASP A 158 -3.66 37.78 -38.36
CA ASP A 158 -3.01 36.56 -38.88
C ASP A 158 -1.74 36.19 -38.07
N GLN A 159 -0.95 37.19 -37.65
CA GLN A 159 0.19 36.97 -36.80
C GLN A 159 -0.23 36.39 -35.42
N VAL A 160 -1.32 36.90 -34.84
CA VAL A 160 -1.89 36.35 -33.61
C VAL A 160 -2.38 34.91 -33.83
N VAL A 161 -3.05 34.64 -34.94
CA VAL A 161 -3.53 33.30 -35.34
C VAL A 161 -2.34 32.33 -35.45
N SER A 162 -1.26 32.76 -36.08
CA SER A 162 -0.02 31.93 -36.20
C SER A 162 0.57 31.61 -34.83
N LEU A 163 0.75 32.61 -33.96
CA LEU A 163 1.28 32.41 -32.61
C LEU A 163 0.40 31.47 -31.77
N LEU A 164 -0.93 31.62 -31.89
CA LEU A 164 -1.87 30.73 -31.19
C LEU A 164 -1.86 29.29 -31.75
N GLY A 165 -1.69 29.16 -33.10
CA GLY A 165 -1.53 27.85 -33.75
C GLY A 165 -0.28 27.12 -33.26
N ASP A 166 0.85 27.84 -33.15
CA ASP A 166 2.09 27.32 -32.64
C ASP A 166 1.95 26.92 -31.15
N ALA A 167 1.34 27.77 -30.34
CA ALA A 167 1.07 27.50 -28.93
C ALA A 167 0.17 26.27 -28.72
N LYS A 168 -0.88 26.13 -29.55
CA LYS A 168 -1.76 24.97 -29.56
C LYS A 168 -1.00 23.71 -29.91
N THR A 169 -0.23 23.71 -31.01
CA THR A 169 0.57 22.55 -31.44
C THR A 169 1.58 22.13 -30.38
N ALA A 170 2.27 23.10 -29.76
CA ALA A 170 3.19 22.83 -28.66
C ALA A 170 2.50 22.22 -27.43
N SER A 171 1.29 22.72 -27.13
CA SER A 171 0.47 22.18 -26.02
C SER A 171 -0.01 20.76 -26.30
N GLU A 172 -0.46 20.46 -27.51
CA GLU A 172 -0.86 19.13 -27.95
C GLU A 172 0.32 18.13 -27.89
N ALA A 173 1.49 18.52 -28.38
CA ALA A 173 2.71 17.71 -28.29
C ALA A 173 3.08 17.42 -26.82
N LYS A 174 2.98 18.42 -25.95
CA LYS A 174 3.22 18.28 -24.52
C LYS A 174 2.22 17.32 -23.86
N MET A 175 0.95 17.39 -24.22
CA MET A 175 -0.08 16.47 -23.75
C MET A 175 0.24 15.03 -24.17
N GLN A 176 0.60 14.80 -25.43
CA GLN A 176 0.99 13.47 -25.93
C GLN A 176 2.20 12.92 -25.18
N SER A 177 3.21 13.77 -24.92
CA SER A 177 4.38 13.38 -24.11
C SER A 177 3.97 12.97 -22.69
N ILE A 178 3.10 13.73 -22.03
CA ILE A 178 2.59 13.41 -20.68
C ILE A 178 1.84 12.08 -20.68
N ILE A 179 0.98 11.85 -21.68
CA ILE A 179 0.23 10.59 -21.82
C ILE A 179 1.19 9.41 -21.99
N SER A 180 2.18 9.54 -22.86
CA SER A 180 3.20 8.49 -23.09
C SER A 180 3.98 8.15 -21.82
N ILE A 181 4.43 9.18 -21.08
CA ILE A 181 5.11 9.00 -19.79
C ILE A 181 4.17 8.35 -18.76
N MET A 182 2.92 8.77 -18.69
CA MET A 182 1.91 8.16 -17.81
C MET A 182 1.73 6.67 -18.09
N HIS A 183 1.58 6.29 -19.36
CA HIS A 183 1.44 4.88 -19.74
C HIS A 183 2.67 4.07 -19.34
N GLY A 184 3.87 4.56 -19.68
CA GLY A 184 5.12 3.89 -19.32
C GLY A 184 5.29 3.72 -17.81
N THR A 185 5.07 4.80 -17.05
CA THR A 185 5.17 4.75 -15.58
C THR A 185 4.10 3.89 -14.93
N SER A 186 2.88 3.85 -15.49
CA SER A 186 1.80 3.00 -15.02
C SER A 186 2.11 1.52 -15.21
N ILE A 187 2.64 1.14 -16.38
CA ILE A 187 3.03 -0.25 -16.65
C ILE A 187 4.14 -0.68 -15.70
N VAL A 188 5.20 0.12 -15.57
CA VAL A 188 6.34 -0.18 -14.68
C VAL A 188 5.88 -0.24 -13.22
N GLY A 189 5.11 0.74 -12.75
CA GLY A 189 4.62 0.81 -11.37
C GLY A 189 3.72 -0.36 -11.02
N LEU A 190 2.78 -0.72 -11.89
CA LEU A 190 1.89 -1.87 -11.70
C LEU A 190 2.66 -3.19 -11.70
N SER A 191 3.64 -3.33 -12.60
CA SER A 191 4.50 -4.52 -12.64
C SER A 191 5.32 -4.68 -11.36
N LEU A 192 5.93 -3.61 -10.86
CA LEU A 192 6.69 -3.64 -9.61
C LEU A 192 5.79 -3.96 -8.39
N ALA A 193 4.59 -3.39 -8.34
CA ALA A 193 3.63 -3.68 -7.28
C ALA A 193 3.19 -5.16 -7.30
N LEU A 194 2.95 -5.72 -8.49
CA LEU A 194 2.60 -7.13 -8.67
C LEU A 194 3.74 -8.06 -8.24
N ILE A 195 4.98 -7.77 -8.65
CA ILE A 195 6.18 -8.53 -8.26
C ILE A 195 6.36 -8.48 -6.73
N ALA A 196 6.20 -7.31 -6.11
CA ALA A 196 6.30 -7.18 -4.66
C ALA A 196 5.23 -7.99 -3.93
N LEU A 197 3.98 -7.98 -4.42
CA LEU A 197 2.88 -8.76 -3.88
C LEU A 197 3.12 -10.26 -4.00
N ILE A 198 3.52 -10.74 -5.18
CA ILE A 198 3.85 -12.15 -5.41
C ILE A 198 5.00 -12.58 -4.49
N SER A 199 6.06 -11.76 -4.38
CA SER A 199 7.18 -12.02 -3.48
C SER A 199 6.73 -12.13 -2.01
N LEU A 200 5.81 -11.28 -1.55
CA LEU A 200 5.25 -11.32 -0.20
C LEU A 200 4.44 -12.62 0.01
N VAL A 201 3.53 -12.93 -0.90
CA VAL A 201 2.69 -14.15 -0.82
C VAL A 201 3.55 -15.40 -0.80
N MET A 202 4.51 -15.51 -1.73
CA MET A 202 5.43 -16.67 -1.79
C MET A 202 6.27 -16.79 -0.52
N TYR A 203 6.71 -15.66 0.04
CA TYR A 203 7.43 -15.67 1.31
C TYR A 203 6.56 -16.19 2.46
N VAL A 204 5.33 -15.67 2.61
CA VAL A 204 4.40 -16.11 3.65
C VAL A 204 4.05 -17.60 3.51
N LEU A 205 3.75 -18.05 2.29
CA LEU A 205 3.44 -19.47 2.03
C LEU A 205 4.60 -20.39 2.39
N ASN A 206 5.84 -20.05 2.00
CA ASN A 206 6.98 -20.93 2.17
C ASN A 206 7.61 -20.86 3.57
N TYR A 207 7.61 -19.70 4.21
CA TYR A 207 8.34 -19.48 5.47
C TYR A 207 7.44 -19.34 6.71
N VAL A 208 6.10 -19.26 6.51
CA VAL A 208 5.14 -19.20 7.62
C VAL A 208 4.15 -20.36 7.53
N VAL A 209 3.37 -20.44 6.44
CA VAL A 209 2.26 -21.39 6.33
C VAL A 209 2.75 -22.84 6.27
N LYS A 210 3.67 -23.16 5.36
CA LYS A 210 4.22 -24.53 5.24
C LYS A 210 4.84 -25.04 6.54
N PRO A 211 5.71 -24.31 7.23
CA PRO A 211 6.24 -24.75 8.53
C PRO A 211 5.16 -24.98 9.58
N ILE A 212 4.15 -24.12 9.67
CA ILE A 212 3.03 -24.31 10.61
C ILE A 212 2.30 -25.62 10.30
N LEU A 213 2.03 -25.89 9.02
CA LEU A 213 1.38 -27.16 8.61
C LEU A 213 2.23 -28.38 8.98
N ILE A 214 3.56 -28.33 8.78
CA ILE A 214 4.48 -29.41 9.17
C ILE A 214 4.42 -29.64 10.68
N ILE A 215 4.53 -28.59 11.50
CA ILE A 215 4.47 -28.67 12.94
C ILE A 215 3.11 -29.25 13.37
N THR A 216 2.02 -28.79 12.80
CA THR A 216 0.67 -29.24 13.11
C THR A 216 0.46 -30.72 12.79
N GLU A 217 0.91 -31.14 11.60
CA GLU A 217 0.77 -32.55 11.17
C GLU A 217 1.60 -33.47 12.06
N ASN A 218 2.83 -33.12 12.34
CA ASN A 218 3.73 -33.92 13.16
C ASN A 218 3.39 -33.86 14.66
N SER A 219 2.51 -32.96 15.09
CA SER A 219 1.97 -32.91 16.46
C SER A 219 0.79 -33.83 16.67
N LYS A 220 0.21 -34.46 15.65
CA LYS A 220 -0.95 -35.36 15.77
C LYS A 220 -0.73 -36.52 16.75
N PRO A 221 0.46 -37.18 16.85
CA PRO A 221 0.70 -38.24 17.81
C PRO A 221 0.40 -37.85 19.25
N LEU A 222 0.48 -36.57 19.60
CA LEU A 222 0.14 -36.09 20.96
C LEU A 222 -1.35 -36.36 21.28
N ASN A 223 -2.25 -36.31 20.30
CA ASN A 223 -3.66 -36.62 20.50
C ASN A 223 -3.91 -38.10 20.82
N GLU A 224 -2.92 -38.96 20.50
CA GLU A 224 -2.94 -40.39 20.79
C GLU A 224 -2.21 -40.71 22.09
N GLY A 225 -1.75 -39.68 22.83
CA GLY A 225 -0.99 -39.83 24.06
C GLY A 225 0.49 -40.18 23.87
N ARG A 226 1.00 -40.12 22.66
CA ARG A 226 2.42 -40.34 22.35
C ARG A 226 3.20 -39.07 22.64
N LEU A 227 4.25 -39.20 23.45
CA LEU A 227 5.10 -38.07 23.90
C LEU A 227 6.46 -38.00 23.20
N ASP A 228 6.80 -39.01 22.40
CA ASP A 228 7.99 -39.09 21.56
C ASP A 228 7.80 -38.23 20.29
N LEU A 229 7.86 -36.93 20.47
CA LEU A 229 7.57 -35.96 19.40
C LEU A 229 8.83 -35.64 18.61
N ASP A 230 8.76 -35.80 17.27
CA ASP A 230 9.72 -35.29 16.31
C ASP A 230 8.96 -34.45 15.26
N LEU A 231 9.09 -33.13 15.34
CA LEU A 231 8.38 -32.22 14.47
C LEU A 231 9.01 -32.09 13.08
N HIS A 232 10.19 -32.66 12.84
CA HIS A 232 10.94 -32.64 11.59
C HIS A 232 11.09 -31.21 11.01
N TYR A 233 11.16 -30.20 11.90
CA TYR A 233 11.30 -28.81 11.52
C TYR A 233 12.41 -28.12 12.30
N THR A 234 13.50 -27.81 11.58
CA THR A 234 14.65 -27.09 12.12
C THR A 234 14.80 -25.74 11.44
N SER A 235 14.79 -24.66 12.20
CA SER A 235 15.03 -23.31 11.70
C SER A 235 15.53 -22.42 12.84
N GLN A 236 16.26 -21.36 12.46
CA GLN A 236 16.74 -20.37 13.43
C GLN A 236 15.74 -19.22 13.65
N ASN A 237 14.56 -19.29 13.05
CA ASN A 237 13.50 -18.30 13.20
C ASN A 237 12.57 -18.60 14.39
N GLU A 238 11.52 -17.81 14.57
CA GLU A 238 10.55 -17.94 15.66
C GLU A 238 9.82 -19.28 15.65
N LEU A 239 9.52 -19.83 14.46
CA LEU A 239 8.84 -21.13 14.32
C LEU A 239 9.77 -22.29 14.65
N GLY A 240 11.08 -22.18 14.31
CA GLY A 240 12.07 -23.17 14.70
C GLY A 240 12.28 -23.21 16.21
N ARG A 241 12.27 -22.06 16.89
CA ARG A 241 12.29 -22.03 18.36
C ARG A 241 11.05 -22.65 18.97
N LEU A 242 9.86 -22.31 18.44
CA LEU A 242 8.61 -22.91 18.89
C LEU A 242 8.61 -24.44 18.75
N ALA A 243 9.07 -24.98 17.62
CA ALA A 243 9.17 -26.41 17.40
C ALA A 243 10.12 -27.06 18.43
N ASN A 244 11.31 -26.50 18.60
CA ASN A 244 12.32 -27.01 19.57
C ASN A 244 11.80 -26.93 21.02
N ASP A 245 11.14 -25.83 21.42
CA ASP A 245 10.60 -25.67 22.76
C ASP A 245 9.48 -26.71 23.03
N LEU A 246 8.66 -27.00 22.02
CA LEU A 246 7.61 -28.02 22.10
C LEU A 246 8.20 -29.42 22.22
N GLU A 247 9.18 -29.78 21.36
CA GLU A 247 9.90 -31.07 21.46
C GLU A 247 10.57 -31.26 22.82
N GLN A 248 11.29 -30.25 23.31
CA GLN A 248 11.93 -30.30 24.61
C GLN A 248 10.92 -30.45 25.75
N SER A 249 9.79 -29.80 25.67
CA SER A 249 8.72 -29.89 26.66
C SER A 249 8.12 -31.30 26.69
N MET A 250 7.81 -31.86 25.51
CA MET A 250 7.30 -33.22 25.40
C MET A 250 8.31 -34.28 25.86
N ALA A 251 9.57 -34.15 25.46
CA ALA A 251 10.63 -35.03 25.92
C ALA A 251 10.80 -34.99 27.45
N ARG A 252 10.55 -33.84 28.09
CA ARG A 252 10.58 -33.72 29.55
C ARG A 252 9.39 -34.41 30.18
N ILE A 253 8.20 -34.23 29.67
CA ILE A 253 7.00 -34.93 30.15
C ILE A 253 7.14 -36.43 29.97
N ASN A 254 7.70 -36.89 28.85
CA ASN A 254 7.97 -38.32 28.61
C ASN A 254 8.88 -38.90 29.70
N ARG A 255 9.96 -38.21 30.03
CA ARG A 255 10.84 -38.65 31.14
C ARG A 255 10.12 -38.72 32.49
N TYR A 256 9.20 -37.84 32.78
CA TYR A 256 8.38 -37.93 34.01
C TYR A 256 7.48 -39.15 33.98
N VAL A 257 6.82 -39.45 32.87
CA VAL A 257 5.96 -40.61 32.71
C VAL A 257 6.76 -41.90 32.82
N GLU A 258 7.95 -41.98 32.19
CA GLU A 258 8.85 -43.12 32.29
C GLU A 258 9.34 -43.37 33.74
N ASP A 259 9.70 -42.32 34.48
CA ASP A 259 10.14 -42.44 35.87
C ASP A 259 8.99 -42.87 36.78
N ILE A 260 7.77 -42.31 36.58
CA ILE A 260 6.56 -42.76 37.31
C ILE A 260 6.29 -44.23 37.03
N ASN A 261 6.31 -44.67 35.77
CA ASN A 261 6.09 -46.07 35.40
C ASN A 261 7.11 -46.99 36.01
N ARG A 262 8.40 -46.61 36.02
CA ARG A 262 9.47 -47.37 36.69
C ARG A 262 9.20 -47.55 38.19
N ILE A 263 8.79 -46.47 38.87
CA ILE A 263 8.47 -46.52 40.31
C ILE A 263 7.25 -47.38 40.57
N MET A 264 6.20 -47.26 39.77
CA MET A 264 4.97 -48.08 39.90
C MET A 264 5.25 -49.56 39.65
N ALA A 265 6.15 -49.89 38.70
CA ALA A 265 6.60 -51.27 38.49
C ALA A 265 7.28 -51.83 39.72
N GLN A 266 8.21 -51.10 40.34
CA GLN A 266 8.89 -51.51 41.57
C GLN A 266 7.89 -51.70 42.74
N PHE A 267 6.89 -50.83 42.85
CA PHE A 267 5.82 -51.02 43.85
C PHE A 267 5.03 -52.30 43.61
N SER A 268 4.77 -52.67 42.37
CA SER A 268 4.06 -53.91 42.04
C SER A 268 4.86 -55.16 42.39
N GLU A 269 6.20 -55.06 42.41
CA GLU A 269 7.12 -56.12 42.84
C GLU A 269 7.37 -56.13 44.37
N GLY A 270 6.70 -55.24 45.11
CA GLY A 270 6.84 -55.11 46.56
C GLY A 270 8.07 -54.31 47.02
N ASN A 271 8.78 -53.72 46.12
CA ASN A 271 9.91 -52.83 46.43
C ASN A 271 9.44 -51.40 46.67
N PHE A 272 9.37 -50.98 47.92
CA PHE A 272 8.98 -49.65 48.33
C PHE A 272 10.17 -48.75 48.71
N ASP A 273 11.42 -49.22 48.59
CA ASP A 273 12.61 -48.41 48.84
C ASP A 273 13.14 -47.85 47.50
N VAL A 274 12.32 -47.07 46.83
CA VAL A 274 12.61 -46.41 45.55
C VAL A 274 12.38 -44.93 45.64
N ARG A 275 13.09 -44.17 44.80
CA ARG A 275 12.95 -42.71 44.68
C ARG A 275 12.86 -42.31 43.22
N THR A 276 12.35 -41.12 42.99
CA THR A 276 12.39 -40.49 41.66
C THR A 276 13.82 -40.31 41.20
N SER A 277 14.12 -40.67 39.95
CA SER A 277 15.42 -40.51 39.31
C SER A 277 15.52 -39.21 38.52
N THR A 278 14.37 -38.65 38.16
CA THR A 278 14.24 -37.41 37.41
C THR A 278 13.76 -36.29 38.35
N THR A 279 14.36 -35.09 38.22
CA THR A 279 13.88 -33.90 38.95
C THR A 279 12.68 -33.34 38.29
N PHE A 280 11.54 -33.33 38.95
CA PHE A 280 10.29 -32.76 38.49
C PHE A 280 10.27 -31.23 38.74
N ILE A 281 9.92 -30.45 37.78
CA ILE A 281 9.89 -28.97 37.87
C ILE A 281 8.49 -28.42 37.71
N GLY A 282 8.26 -27.17 38.20
CA GLY A 282 6.96 -26.49 38.10
C GLY A 282 5.85 -27.28 38.84
N ASP A 283 4.71 -27.38 38.21
CA ASP A 283 3.53 -28.07 38.79
C ASP A 283 3.72 -29.57 38.97
N PHE A 284 4.62 -30.18 38.22
CA PHE A 284 4.94 -31.61 38.35
C PHE A 284 5.69 -31.93 39.64
N ARG A 285 6.29 -30.96 40.33
CA ARG A 285 7.00 -31.15 41.63
C ARG A 285 6.07 -31.75 42.68
N SER A 286 4.79 -31.47 42.65
CA SER A 286 3.80 -32.06 43.56
C SER A 286 3.71 -33.57 43.44
N ILE A 287 3.87 -34.13 42.23
CA ILE A 287 3.89 -35.57 41.96
C ILE A 287 5.13 -36.19 42.60
N GLU A 288 6.31 -35.61 42.39
CA GLU A 288 7.58 -36.04 43.00
C GLU A 288 7.46 -36.09 44.54
N THR A 289 6.92 -35.00 45.12
CA THR A 289 6.73 -34.93 46.58
C THR A 289 5.76 -36.01 47.07
N SER A 290 4.68 -36.25 46.36
CA SER A 290 3.68 -37.28 46.71
C SER A 290 4.24 -38.70 46.63
N ILE A 291 5.00 -39.01 45.56
CA ILE A 291 5.66 -40.30 45.39
C ILE A 291 6.67 -40.52 46.52
N ASN A 292 7.55 -39.57 46.77
CA ASN A 292 8.57 -39.69 47.82
C ASN A 292 7.95 -39.83 49.24
N SER A 293 6.85 -39.10 49.50
CA SER A 293 6.10 -39.23 50.77
C SER A 293 5.41 -40.58 50.88
N PHE A 294 4.83 -41.09 49.83
CA PHE A 294 4.21 -42.42 49.79
C PHE A 294 5.26 -43.50 50.08
N THR A 295 6.40 -43.46 49.38
CA THR A 295 7.52 -44.39 49.59
C THR A 295 8.00 -44.37 51.02
N ALA A 296 8.24 -43.19 51.59
CA ALA A 296 8.67 -43.05 52.97
C ALA A 296 7.65 -43.65 53.97
N ASN A 297 6.36 -43.36 53.76
CA ASN A 297 5.31 -43.90 54.62
C ASN A 297 5.17 -45.42 54.51
N MET A 298 5.29 -46.00 53.29
CA MET A 298 5.23 -47.44 53.10
C MET A 298 6.44 -48.12 53.76
N THR A 299 7.68 -47.65 53.54
CA THR A 299 8.89 -48.17 54.18
C THR A 299 8.77 -48.14 55.69
N GLN A 300 8.23 -47.05 56.28
CA GLN A 300 8.01 -46.96 57.71
C GLN A 300 6.95 -47.92 58.15
N SER A 301 5.87 -48.13 57.41
CA SER A 301 4.80 -49.08 57.76
C SER A 301 5.31 -50.54 57.78
N PHE A 302 6.05 -50.91 56.72
CA PHE A 302 6.70 -52.26 56.71
C PHE A 302 7.70 -52.44 57.80
N ALA A 303 8.50 -51.44 58.16
CA ALA A 303 9.39 -51.53 59.32
C ALA A 303 8.61 -51.71 60.63
N LYS A 304 7.48 -51.10 60.82
CA LYS A 304 6.60 -51.32 61.98
C LYS A 304 6.02 -52.75 62.02
N ILE A 305 5.53 -53.25 60.87
CA ILE A 305 5.02 -54.60 60.73
C ILE A 305 6.12 -55.61 61.11
N ARG A 306 7.31 -55.46 60.54
CA ARG A 306 8.46 -56.33 60.83
C ARG A 306 8.85 -56.35 62.32
N ARG A 307 8.81 -55.21 63.01
CA ARG A 307 9.01 -55.14 64.44
C ARG A 307 7.94 -55.86 65.22
N ALA A 308 6.68 -55.68 64.82
CA ALA A 308 5.56 -56.37 65.44
C ALA A 308 5.62 -57.88 65.21
N GLU A 309 6.00 -58.33 64.01
CA GLU A 309 6.30 -59.76 63.74
C GLU A 309 7.39 -60.34 64.66
N GLN A 310 8.54 -59.63 64.75
CA GLN A 310 9.62 -60.02 65.65
C GLN A 310 9.14 -60.08 67.09
N GLN A 311 8.34 -59.11 67.53
CA GLN A 311 7.82 -59.14 68.92
C GLN A 311 6.86 -60.32 69.16
N VAL A 312 5.97 -60.55 68.11
CA VAL A 312 5.07 -61.73 68.19
C VAL A 312 5.89 -63.05 68.24
N SER A 313 6.89 -63.18 67.38
CA SER A 313 7.78 -64.38 67.40
C SER A 313 8.49 -64.56 68.74
N SER A 314 9.06 -63.51 69.28
CA SER A 314 9.71 -63.55 70.61
C SER A 314 8.74 -63.89 71.73
N ASN A 315 7.51 -63.30 71.68
CA ASN A 315 6.46 -63.64 72.69
C ASN A 315 6.03 -65.10 72.57
N ALA A 316 5.94 -65.62 71.33
CA ALA A 316 5.57 -67.03 71.10
C ALA A 316 6.64 -67.97 71.59
N GLU A 317 7.92 -67.65 71.40
CA GLU A 317 9.07 -68.43 71.97
C GLU A 317 9.06 -68.40 73.46
N GLN A 318 8.81 -67.21 74.08
CA GLN A 318 8.71 -67.17 75.58
C GLN A 318 7.51 -67.96 76.09
N LEU A 319 6.38 -67.93 75.42
CA LEU A 319 5.19 -68.67 75.76
C LEU A 319 5.45 -70.19 75.65
N SER A 320 6.11 -70.59 74.54
CA SER A 320 6.52 -72.02 74.38
C SER A 320 7.48 -72.52 75.49
N GLY A 321 8.47 -71.67 75.77
CA GLY A 321 9.42 -71.97 76.87
C GLY A 321 8.73 -72.00 78.23
N GLY A 322 7.79 -71.09 78.52
CA GLY A 322 6.95 -71.09 79.73
C GLY A 322 6.09 -72.31 79.84
N ALA A 323 5.43 -72.71 78.73
CA ALA A 323 4.61 -73.94 78.68
C ALA A 323 5.45 -75.18 78.90
N GLN A 324 6.69 -75.25 78.39
CA GLN A 324 7.61 -76.36 78.56
C GLN A 324 8.11 -76.49 80.04
N THR A 325 8.41 -75.31 80.66
CA THR A 325 8.79 -75.27 82.10
C THR A 325 7.59 -75.67 82.97
N LEU A 326 6.38 -75.28 82.63
CA LEU A 326 5.15 -75.65 83.33
C LEU A 326 4.90 -77.16 83.21
N ALA A 327 5.07 -77.72 81.99
CA ALA A 327 4.92 -79.15 81.75
C ALA A 327 5.94 -79.97 82.51
N GLN A 328 7.17 -79.52 82.59
CA GLN A 328 8.26 -80.14 83.36
C GLN A 328 7.97 -80.04 84.88
N GLY A 329 7.53 -78.87 85.36
CA GLY A 329 7.15 -78.73 86.79
C GLY A 329 5.93 -79.56 87.18
N ALA A 330 4.95 -79.75 86.26
CA ALA A 330 3.82 -80.65 86.49
C ALA A 330 4.24 -82.12 86.50
N THR A 331 5.27 -82.48 85.69
CA THR A 331 5.85 -83.87 85.72
C THR A 331 6.68 -84.15 86.96
N GLU A 332 7.30 -83.14 87.53
CA GLU A 332 8.05 -83.27 88.78
C GLU A 332 7.16 -83.28 90.03
N GLN A 333 5.91 -82.85 89.95
CA GLN A 333 4.90 -82.85 91.02
C GLN A 333 4.03 -84.08 91.01
N ALA A 334 4.01 -84.95 90.02
CA ALA A 334 3.24 -86.18 89.90
C ALA A 334 4.08 -87.41 90.35
#